data_caf46ed29faf300f0e7cae5e5677622c
#
_entry.id   caf46ed29faf300f0e7cae5e5677622c
#
_cell.length_a   1.000
_cell.length_b   1.000
_cell.length_c   1.000
_cell.angle_alpha   90.00
_cell.angle_beta   90.00
_cell.angle_gamma   90.00
#
_symmetry.space_group_name_H-M   'P 1'
#
loop_
_entity.id
_entity.type
_entity.pdbx_description
1 polymer ?
#
loop_
_entity_poly.entity_id
_entity_poly.type
_entity_poly.pdbx_seq_one_letter_code
_entity_poly.pdbx_strand_id
1 'polypeptide(L)'
;LRGFSNATVGLLIGVFCAWLLSRGLVKLIEATLLGKIDQLEAVTLVINASLYASLGFLGSVLALRSGRDDFSLLIPYIRFHQESAPGPPLLLDIDIITDSRLYKILNTGFIDGNLVIPRFVFEDLHIMANSDAASKKARGERGLQVLERLQGSSKFQITIQDSEPDEESDTTDARLLFICRLVGARLLTADEALAKTARLQGVKALNINDL
;
A
#
# COMPACT_ATOMS: atom_id res chain seq x y z
N LEU A 1 -8.21 14.81 8.79
CA LEU A 1 -9.60 14.40 9.11
C LEU A 1 -9.75 12.88 9.30
N ARG A 2 -9.13 12.02 8.45
CA ARG A 2 -9.23 10.54 8.55
C ARG A 2 -8.64 9.97 9.85
N GLY A 3 -7.51 10.47 10.33
CA GLY A 3 -6.89 10.00 11.57
C GLY A 3 -7.73 10.30 12.81
N PHE A 4 -8.40 11.44 12.86
CA PHE A 4 -9.29 11.80 13.95
C PHE A 4 -10.54 10.90 14.01
N SER A 5 -11.12 10.60 12.85
CA SER A 5 -12.26 9.67 12.74
C SER A 5 -11.89 8.26 13.22
N ASN A 6 -10.71 7.75 12.89
CA ASN A 6 -10.28 6.41 13.32
C ASN A 6 -10.02 6.36 14.83
N ALA A 7 -9.42 7.40 15.40
CA ALA A 7 -9.20 7.48 16.85
C ALA A 7 -10.51 7.49 17.65
N THR A 8 -11.53 8.23 17.16
CA THR A 8 -12.84 8.28 17.82
C THR A 8 -13.56 6.93 17.77
N VAL A 9 -13.50 6.22 16.64
CA VAL A 9 -14.08 4.86 16.52
C VAL A 9 -13.36 3.88 17.46
N GLY A 10 -12.03 3.91 17.53
CA GLY A 10 -11.27 3.07 18.45
C GLY A 10 -11.57 3.34 19.91
N LEU A 11 -11.73 4.62 20.28
CA LEU A 11 -12.13 5.02 21.62
C LEU A 11 -13.52 4.47 21.98
N LEU A 12 -14.50 4.58 21.07
CA LEU A 12 -15.85 4.06 21.30
C LEU A 12 -15.84 2.54 21.51
N ILE A 13 -15.09 1.80 20.69
CA ILE A 13 -14.93 0.35 20.83
C ILE A 13 -14.26 0.00 22.18
N GLY A 14 -13.18 0.71 22.55
CA GLY A 14 -12.49 0.52 23.82
C GLY A 14 -13.39 0.76 25.03
N VAL A 15 -14.18 1.83 25.01
CA VAL A 15 -15.18 2.14 26.06
C VAL A 15 -16.28 1.10 26.12
N PHE A 16 -16.75 0.60 24.97
CA PHE A 16 -17.76 -0.46 24.93
C PHE A 16 -17.22 -1.77 25.53
N CYS A 17 -15.98 -2.15 25.20
CA CYS A 17 -15.33 -3.30 25.84
C CYS A 17 -15.16 -3.12 27.35
N ALA A 18 -14.78 -1.90 27.79
CA ALA A 18 -14.67 -1.57 29.21
C ALA A 18 -16.02 -1.74 29.92
N TRP A 19 -17.10 -1.31 29.29
CA TRP A 19 -18.44 -1.44 29.85
C TRP A 19 -18.87 -2.91 30.02
N LEU A 20 -18.60 -3.77 29.04
CA LEU A 20 -18.89 -5.20 29.14
C LEU A 20 -18.08 -5.86 30.26
N LEU A 21 -16.78 -5.57 30.34
CA LEU A 21 -15.88 -6.12 31.35
C LEU A 21 -16.22 -5.63 32.77
N SER A 22 -16.56 -4.33 32.90
CA SER A 22 -16.98 -3.73 34.18
C SER A 22 -18.17 -4.47 34.79
N ARG A 23 -19.17 -4.77 33.99
CA ARG A 23 -20.35 -5.50 34.47
C ARG A 23 -20.05 -6.91 35.00
N GLY A 24 -19.12 -7.62 34.31
CA GLY A 24 -18.66 -8.94 34.74
C GLY A 24 -17.83 -8.88 36.02
N LEU A 25 -16.90 -7.92 36.09
CA LEU A 25 -16.00 -7.72 37.23
C LEU A 25 -16.74 -7.31 38.49
N VAL A 26 -17.69 -6.37 38.40
CA VAL A 26 -18.49 -5.91 39.55
C VAL A 26 -19.29 -7.08 40.13
N LYS A 27 -19.95 -7.87 39.30
CA LYS A 27 -20.70 -9.06 39.76
C LYS A 27 -19.76 -10.10 40.42
N LEU A 28 -18.56 -10.28 39.89
CA LEU A 28 -17.58 -11.20 40.47
C LEU A 28 -17.08 -10.71 41.84
N ILE A 29 -16.84 -9.41 41.98
CA ILE A 29 -16.42 -8.77 43.23
C ILE A 29 -17.51 -8.88 44.27
N GLU A 30 -18.76 -8.61 43.92
CA GLU A 30 -19.91 -8.77 44.78
C GLU A 30 -20.08 -10.23 45.26
N ALA A 31 -19.90 -11.20 44.36
CA ALA A 31 -20.02 -12.62 44.69
C ALA A 31 -18.88 -13.14 45.57
N THR A 32 -17.64 -12.62 45.42
CA THR A 32 -16.46 -13.13 46.17
C THR A 32 -16.20 -12.42 47.50
N LEU A 33 -16.60 -11.13 47.60
CA LEU A 33 -16.30 -10.25 48.76
C LEU A 33 -17.53 -9.95 49.62
N LEU A 34 -18.56 -10.84 49.60
CA LEU A 34 -19.78 -10.71 50.37
C LEU A 34 -19.56 -10.05 51.73
N GLY A 35 -19.87 -8.79 51.87
CA GLY A 35 -20.06 -8.04 53.10
C GLY A 35 -18.83 -7.71 53.95
N LYS A 36 -17.60 -7.80 53.41
CA LYS A 36 -16.36 -7.62 54.22
C LYS A 36 -15.67 -6.23 54.04
N ILE A 37 -16.15 -5.38 53.17
CA ILE A 37 -15.49 -4.09 52.88
C ILE A 37 -16.50 -2.96 52.98
N ASP A 38 -16.38 -2.10 54.02
CA ASP A 38 -17.20 -0.88 54.20
C ASP A 38 -16.99 0.19 53.10
N GLN A 39 -16.05 -0.04 52.16
CA GLN A 39 -15.71 0.88 51.06
C GLN A 39 -15.83 0.23 49.69
N LEU A 40 -16.72 -0.76 49.53
CA LEU A 40 -16.89 -1.48 48.27
C LEU A 40 -17.21 -0.55 47.08
N GLU A 41 -17.96 0.51 47.31
CA GLU A 41 -18.35 1.50 46.31
C GLU A 41 -17.12 2.28 45.80
N ALA A 42 -16.25 2.74 46.69
CA ALA A 42 -15.02 3.49 46.33
C ALA A 42 -14.05 2.60 45.55
N VAL A 43 -13.85 1.34 45.95
CA VAL A 43 -12.99 0.38 45.24
C VAL A 43 -13.55 0.10 43.83
N THR A 44 -14.83 -0.12 43.71
CA THR A 44 -15.49 -0.37 42.41
C THR A 44 -15.38 0.83 41.49
N LEU A 45 -15.50 2.05 42.02
CA LEU A 45 -15.35 3.28 41.26
C LEU A 45 -13.91 3.42 40.70
N VAL A 46 -12.89 3.15 41.53
CA VAL A 46 -11.48 3.23 41.10
C VAL A 46 -11.18 2.18 40.03
N ILE A 47 -11.65 0.95 40.21
CA ILE A 47 -11.46 -0.14 39.24
C ILE A 47 -12.13 0.23 37.90
N ASN A 48 -13.36 0.71 37.94
CA ASN A 48 -14.08 1.10 36.73
C ASN A 48 -13.39 2.27 36.01
N ALA A 49 -13.00 3.32 36.73
CA ALA A 49 -12.30 4.46 36.15
C ALA A 49 -10.98 4.04 35.48
N SER A 50 -10.21 3.16 36.13
CA SER A 50 -8.97 2.62 35.58
C SER A 50 -9.23 1.77 34.31
N LEU A 51 -10.28 0.94 34.32
CA LEU A 51 -10.65 0.08 33.21
C LEU A 51 -11.09 0.91 31.97
N TYR A 52 -11.93 1.91 32.19
CA TYR A 52 -12.39 2.80 31.11
C TYR A 52 -11.24 3.62 30.52
N ALA A 53 -10.36 4.17 31.37
CA ALA A 53 -9.21 4.94 30.92
C ALA A 53 -8.22 4.09 30.11
N SER A 54 -7.88 2.88 30.61
CA SER A 54 -6.90 2.01 29.96
C SER A 54 -7.42 1.43 28.64
N LEU A 55 -8.66 0.92 28.61
CA LEU A 55 -9.24 0.34 27.38
C LEU A 55 -9.62 1.41 26.35
N GLY A 56 -10.07 2.58 26.78
CA GLY A 56 -10.33 3.71 25.90
C GLY A 56 -9.04 4.21 25.23
N PHE A 57 -7.99 4.37 26.02
CA PHE A 57 -6.67 4.74 25.51
C PHE A 57 -6.10 3.69 24.55
N LEU A 58 -6.13 2.42 24.94
CA LEU A 58 -5.64 1.32 24.11
C LEU A 58 -6.41 1.22 22.79
N GLY A 59 -7.74 1.34 22.85
CA GLY A 59 -8.60 1.35 21.65
C GLY A 59 -8.25 2.49 20.69
N SER A 60 -8.03 3.71 21.23
CA SER A 60 -7.60 4.86 20.42
C SER A 60 -6.24 4.64 19.76
N VAL A 61 -5.26 4.14 20.50
CA VAL A 61 -3.90 3.88 19.99
C VAL A 61 -3.91 2.79 18.94
N LEU A 62 -4.65 1.70 19.16
CA LEU A 62 -4.79 0.63 18.18
C LEU A 62 -5.45 1.12 16.90
N ALA A 63 -6.51 1.93 16.99
CA ALA A 63 -7.18 2.46 15.81
C ALA A 63 -6.32 3.47 15.04
N LEU A 64 -5.50 4.27 15.72
CA LEU A 64 -4.53 5.16 15.07
C LEU A 64 -3.41 4.38 14.37
N ARG A 65 -2.97 3.28 14.99
CA ARG A 65 -1.92 2.43 14.44
C ARG A 65 -2.41 1.53 13.30
N SER A 66 -3.68 1.13 13.36
CA SER A 66 -4.36 0.28 12.38
C SER A 66 -4.71 0.99 11.06
N GLY A 67 -4.44 2.28 10.95
CA GLY A 67 -4.63 3.04 9.71
C GLY A 67 -3.59 2.75 8.62
N ARG A 68 -2.68 1.81 8.84
CA ARG A 68 -1.71 1.28 7.86
C ARG A 68 -1.97 -0.21 7.69
N ASP A 69 -2.67 -0.57 6.63
CA ASP A 69 -2.71 -1.83 5.86
C ASP A 69 -2.67 -3.21 6.57
N ASP A 70 -2.75 -3.31 7.91
CA ASP A 70 -2.55 -4.57 8.64
C ASP A 70 -3.80 -5.11 9.35
N PHE A 71 -5.00 -4.92 8.80
CA PHE A 71 -6.22 -5.56 9.34
C PHE A 71 -6.35 -7.06 9.01
N SER A 72 -5.30 -7.71 8.53
CA SER A 72 -5.36 -9.12 8.13
C SER A 72 -5.34 -10.15 9.27
N LEU A 73 -5.24 -9.71 10.55
CA LEU A 73 -4.96 -10.63 11.67
C LEU A 73 -6.16 -11.04 12.54
N LEU A 74 -7.36 -10.50 12.34
CA LEU A 74 -8.45 -10.72 13.31
C LEU A 74 -9.67 -11.50 12.85
N ILE A 75 -9.76 -11.91 11.59
CA ILE A 75 -10.87 -12.78 11.14
C ILE A 75 -10.36 -13.89 10.21
N PRO A 76 -9.97 -15.06 10.75
CA PRO A 76 -9.43 -16.14 9.92
C PRO A 76 -10.46 -16.87 9.05
N TYR A 77 -11.73 -16.44 9.02
CA TYR A 77 -12.78 -17.22 8.37
C TYR A 77 -13.67 -16.51 7.35
N ILE A 78 -13.45 -15.22 7.06
CA ILE A 78 -14.08 -14.59 5.92
C ILE A 78 -13.00 -14.42 4.86
N ARG A 79 -12.84 -15.42 4.01
CA ARG A 79 -12.27 -15.19 2.68
C ARG A 79 -13.26 -14.29 1.94
N PHE A 80 -13.15 -12.96 2.15
CA PHE A 80 -13.49 -12.10 1.06
C PHE A 80 -12.68 -12.64 -0.12
N HIS A 81 -13.30 -12.78 -1.28
CA HIS A 81 -12.53 -12.88 -2.52
C HIS A 81 -11.62 -11.66 -2.51
N GLN A 82 -10.45 -11.83 -1.94
CA GLN A 82 -9.32 -11.01 -2.25
C GLN A 82 -9.07 -11.34 -3.71
N GLU A 83 -9.47 -10.45 -4.60
CA GLU A 83 -8.74 -10.28 -5.84
C GLU A 83 -7.29 -10.43 -5.40
N SER A 84 -6.64 -11.47 -5.90
CA SER A 84 -5.31 -11.97 -5.52
C SER A 84 -4.45 -10.78 -5.11
N ALA A 85 -3.96 -10.78 -3.84
CA ALA A 85 -3.20 -9.64 -3.34
C ALA A 85 -2.27 -9.22 -4.46
N PRO A 86 -2.38 -8.01 -4.99
CA PRO A 86 -1.65 -7.65 -6.18
C PRO A 86 -0.19 -7.97 -5.90
N GLY A 87 0.44 -8.73 -6.80
CA GLY A 87 1.86 -9.06 -6.65
C GLY A 87 2.67 -7.79 -6.39
N PRO A 88 3.93 -7.88 -6.01
CA PRO A 88 4.74 -6.69 -5.76
C PRO A 88 4.62 -5.72 -6.94
N PRO A 89 4.52 -4.40 -6.68
CA PRO A 89 4.35 -3.40 -7.72
C PRO A 89 5.32 -3.61 -8.88
N LEU A 90 4.88 -3.31 -10.10
CA LEU A 90 5.67 -3.45 -11.31
C LEU A 90 5.98 -2.06 -11.86
N LEU A 91 7.22 -1.64 -11.76
CA LEU A 91 7.67 -0.36 -12.29
C LEU A 91 8.00 -0.52 -13.77
N LEU A 92 7.41 0.35 -14.59
CA LEU A 92 7.58 0.34 -16.03
C LEU A 92 8.62 1.36 -16.47
N ASP A 93 9.59 0.89 -17.25
CA ASP A 93 10.55 1.72 -17.95
C ASP A 93 9.94 2.30 -19.24
N ILE A 94 10.52 3.39 -19.77
CA ILE A 94 10.03 4.05 -20.99
C ILE A 94 10.10 3.14 -22.21
N ASP A 95 11.13 2.32 -22.31
CA ASP A 95 11.35 1.40 -23.42
C ASP A 95 10.25 0.34 -23.48
N ILE A 96 9.84 -0.17 -22.31
CA ILE A 96 8.79 -1.17 -22.24
C ILE A 96 7.41 -0.57 -22.52
N ILE A 97 7.14 0.67 -22.08
CA ILE A 97 5.85 1.35 -22.33
C ILE A 97 5.67 1.57 -23.84
N THR A 98 6.75 1.87 -24.55
CA THR A 98 6.74 2.07 -26.01
C THR A 98 6.75 0.76 -26.80
N ASP A 99 6.94 -0.39 -26.15
CA ASP A 99 6.93 -1.72 -26.79
C ASP A 99 5.49 -2.20 -27.03
N SER A 100 5.19 -2.55 -28.26
CA SER A 100 3.85 -3.02 -28.66
C SER A 100 3.43 -4.35 -28.00
N ARG A 101 4.38 -5.09 -27.43
CA ARG A 101 4.13 -6.38 -26.76
C ARG A 101 3.61 -6.21 -25.33
N LEU A 102 3.89 -5.08 -24.66
CA LEU A 102 3.54 -4.85 -23.26
C LEU A 102 2.07 -5.17 -22.96
N TYR A 103 1.16 -4.57 -23.71
CA TYR A 103 -0.27 -4.78 -23.48
C TYR A 103 -0.68 -6.25 -23.61
N LYS A 104 -0.12 -6.95 -24.60
CA LYS A 104 -0.41 -8.38 -24.83
C LYS A 104 0.08 -9.23 -23.67
N ILE A 105 1.32 -8.99 -23.20
CA ILE A 105 1.94 -9.75 -22.11
C ILE A 105 1.18 -9.52 -20.80
N LEU A 106 0.88 -8.27 -20.45
CA LEU A 106 0.09 -7.97 -19.26
C LEU A 106 -1.30 -8.61 -19.32
N ASN A 107 -1.92 -8.64 -20.49
CA ASN A 107 -3.27 -9.22 -20.64
C ASN A 107 -3.30 -10.75 -20.51
N THR A 108 -2.17 -11.44 -20.67
CA THR A 108 -2.08 -12.90 -20.43
C THR A 108 -2.30 -13.26 -18.96
N GLY A 109 -2.09 -12.30 -18.04
CA GLY A 109 -2.12 -12.54 -16.59
C GLY A 109 -0.89 -13.28 -16.06
N PHE A 110 0.15 -13.47 -16.89
CA PHE A 110 1.41 -14.07 -16.45
C PHE A 110 2.20 -13.14 -15.51
N ILE A 111 2.07 -11.83 -15.73
CA ILE A 111 2.65 -10.80 -14.87
C ILE A 111 1.52 -10.13 -14.11
N ASP A 112 1.57 -10.23 -12.80
CA ASP A 112 0.63 -9.63 -11.85
C ASP A 112 1.27 -8.47 -11.08
N GLY A 113 0.45 -7.59 -10.52
CA GLY A 113 0.84 -6.47 -9.69
C GLY A 113 0.31 -5.14 -10.18
N ASN A 114 0.33 -4.13 -9.31
CA ASN A 114 0.00 -2.76 -9.66
C ASN A 114 1.11 -2.16 -10.52
N LEU A 115 0.72 -1.50 -11.60
CA LEU A 115 1.66 -0.84 -12.49
C LEU A 115 2.06 0.51 -11.91
N VAL A 116 3.35 0.74 -11.77
CA VAL A 116 3.91 1.99 -11.26
C VAL A 116 4.69 2.67 -12.38
N ILE A 117 4.35 3.92 -12.65
CA ILE A 117 5.01 4.75 -13.65
C ILE A 117 5.61 5.95 -12.92
N PRO A 118 6.94 6.12 -12.92
CA PRO A 118 7.56 7.32 -12.40
C PRO A 118 7.10 8.56 -13.18
N ARG A 119 6.91 9.68 -12.49
CA ARG A 119 6.48 10.94 -13.10
C ARG A 119 7.40 11.34 -14.26
N PHE A 120 8.71 11.27 -14.08
CA PHE A 120 9.67 11.64 -15.12
C PHE A 120 9.55 10.77 -16.38
N VAL A 121 9.24 9.48 -16.25
CA VAL A 121 8.98 8.59 -17.41
C VAL A 121 7.74 9.03 -18.17
N PHE A 122 6.70 9.43 -17.45
CA PHE A 122 5.47 9.96 -18.05
C PHE A 122 5.73 11.29 -18.78
N GLU A 123 6.52 12.18 -18.17
CA GLU A 123 6.95 13.46 -18.78
C GLU A 123 7.80 13.24 -20.03
N ASP A 124 8.77 12.30 -19.97
CA ASP A 124 9.59 11.95 -21.12
C ASP A 124 8.76 11.41 -22.30
N LEU A 125 7.72 10.61 -22.03
CA LEU A 125 6.77 10.17 -23.07
C LEU A 125 6.05 11.35 -23.72
N HIS A 126 5.64 12.35 -22.95
CA HIS A 126 5.02 13.56 -23.49
C HIS A 126 5.99 14.39 -24.32
N ILE A 127 7.23 14.54 -23.86
CA ILE A 127 8.30 15.21 -24.60
C ILE A 127 8.57 14.48 -25.93
N MET A 128 8.62 13.15 -25.91
CA MET A 128 8.79 12.35 -27.13
C MET A 128 7.64 12.52 -28.10
N ALA A 129 6.38 12.51 -27.61
CA ALA A 129 5.19 12.66 -28.44
C ALA A 129 5.09 14.03 -29.11
N ASN A 130 5.71 15.05 -28.52
CA ASN A 130 5.77 16.42 -29.04
C ASN A 130 7.07 16.74 -29.80
N SER A 131 7.93 15.73 -30.04
CA SER A 131 9.20 15.92 -30.73
C SER A 131 9.01 16.17 -32.23
N ASP A 132 9.85 17.03 -32.81
CA ASP A 132 9.89 17.27 -34.26
C ASP A 132 10.40 16.06 -35.06
N ALA A 133 11.16 15.17 -34.42
CA ALA A 133 11.65 13.94 -35.03
C ALA A 133 10.53 12.91 -35.15
N ALA A 134 10.10 12.61 -36.37
CA ALA A 134 8.97 11.73 -36.65
C ALA A 134 9.04 10.35 -35.96
N SER A 135 10.26 9.78 -35.85
CA SER A 135 10.47 8.49 -35.17
C SER A 135 10.26 8.58 -33.66
N LYS A 136 10.75 9.64 -33.02
CA LYS A 136 10.54 9.89 -31.57
C LYS A 136 9.08 10.17 -31.29
N LYS A 137 8.45 11.02 -32.11
CA LYS A 137 7.04 11.34 -31.99
C LYS A 137 6.16 10.10 -32.07
N ALA A 138 6.32 9.28 -33.10
CA ALA A 138 5.56 8.04 -33.25
C ALA A 138 5.76 7.04 -32.09
N ARG A 139 6.96 7.04 -31.49
CA ARG A 139 7.28 6.22 -30.32
C ARG A 139 6.58 6.75 -29.06
N GLY A 140 6.63 8.05 -28.79
CA GLY A 140 5.93 8.69 -27.68
C GLY A 140 4.41 8.55 -27.76
N GLU A 141 3.82 8.83 -28.93
CA GLU A 141 2.39 8.65 -29.18
C GLU A 141 1.94 7.20 -28.91
N ARG A 142 2.73 6.22 -29.36
CA ARG A 142 2.46 4.80 -29.11
C ARG A 142 2.47 4.48 -27.63
N GLY A 143 3.46 4.98 -26.88
CA GLY A 143 3.53 4.80 -25.43
C GLY A 143 2.32 5.38 -24.72
N LEU A 144 1.91 6.60 -25.05
CA LEU A 144 0.70 7.22 -24.48
C LEU A 144 -0.56 6.41 -24.79
N GLN A 145 -0.71 5.89 -26.02
CA GLN A 145 -1.84 5.03 -26.38
C GLN A 145 -1.88 3.72 -25.59
N VAL A 146 -0.71 3.14 -25.30
CA VAL A 146 -0.62 1.93 -24.46
C VAL A 146 -1.07 2.24 -23.04
N LEU A 147 -0.63 3.37 -22.47
CA LEU A 147 -1.07 3.78 -21.12
C LEU A 147 -2.57 4.05 -21.06
N GLU A 148 -3.13 4.73 -22.05
CA GLU A 148 -4.58 4.97 -22.15
C GLU A 148 -5.37 3.65 -22.18
N ARG A 149 -4.93 2.68 -22.98
CA ARG A 149 -5.56 1.34 -23.03
C ARG A 149 -5.46 0.60 -21.71
N LEU A 150 -4.33 0.67 -21.02
CA LEU A 150 -4.14 0.05 -19.71
C LEU A 150 -5.04 0.70 -18.66
N GLN A 151 -5.14 2.04 -18.66
CA GLN A 151 -6.00 2.80 -17.76
C GLN A 151 -7.49 2.53 -17.99
N GLY A 152 -7.91 2.35 -19.25
CA GLY A 152 -9.28 2.00 -19.60
C GLY A 152 -9.65 0.54 -19.26
N SER A 153 -8.68 -0.29 -18.86
CA SER A 153 -8.92 -1.68 -18.49
C SER A 153 -9.11 -1.80 -16.97
N SER A 154 -10.22 -2.38 -16.54
CA SER A 154 -10.48 -2.67 -15.11
C SER A 154 -9.51 -3.69 -14.49
N LYS A 155 -8.67 -4.33 -15.31
CA LYS A 155 -7.71 -5.35 -14.86
C LYS A 155 -6.44 -4.77 -14.24
N PHE A 156 -6.07 -3.53 -14.58
CA PHE A 156 -4.80 -2.95 -14.19
C PHE A 156 -5.02 -1.69 -13.37
N GLN A 157 -4.34 -1.61 -12.24
CA GLN A 157 -4.24 -0.38 -11.49
C GLN A 157 -2.93 0.31 -11.87
N ILE A 158 -3.02 1.54 -12.36
CA ILE A 158 -1.85 2.36 -12.70
C ILE A 158 -1.70 3.43 -11.63
N THR A 159 -0.51 3.54 -11.07
CA THR A 159 -0.14 4.57 -10.11
C THR A 159 1.02 5.38 -10.67
N ILE A 160 0.86 6.70 -10.73
CA ILE A 160 1.97 7.60 -11.05
C ILE A 160 2.69 7.90 -9.75
N GLN A 161 3.99 7.64 -9.71
CA GLN A 161 4.83 7.84 -8.55
C GLN A 161 5.55 9.19 -8.66
N ASP A 162 5.24 10.09 -7.73
CA ASP A 162 5.77 11.46 -7.71
C ASP A 162 7.12 11.59 -6.95
N SER A 163 7.62 10.50 -6.38
CA SER A 163 8.90 10.53 -5.65
C SER A 163 10.05 10.74 -6.63
N GLU A 164 10.68 11.88 -6.52
CA GLU A 164 11.94 12.15 -7.21
C GLU A 164 13.08 11.83 -6.25
N PRO A 165 14.16 11.16 -6.71
CA PRO A 165 15.39 11.09 -5.96
C PRO A 165 15.96 12.50 -5.82
N ASP A 166 16.63 12.79 -4.70
CA ASP A 166 17.40 14.02 -4.55
C ASP A 166 18.32 14.23 -5.77
N GLU A 167 18.58 15.49 -6.13
CA GLU A 167 19.21 15.94 -7.37
C GLU A 167 20.55 15.27 -7.75
N GLU A 168 21.09 14.37 -6.93
CA GLU A 168 22.38 13.68 -7.13
C GLU A 168 22.33 12.45 -8.06
N SER A 169 21.17 11.97 -8.51
CA SER A 169 21.15 10.81 -9.43
C SER A 169 21.13 11.25 -10.88
N ASP A 170 22.32 11.33 -11.47
CA ASP A 170 22.59 11.84 -12.83
C ASP A 170 21.97 11.04 -13.98
N THR A 171 21.49 9.81 -13.77
CA THR A 171 21.01 8.96 -14.86
C THR A 171 19.58 8.49 -14.64
N THR A 172 18.81 8.39 -15.72
CA THR A 172 17.45 7.82 -15.70
C THR A 172 17.40 6.43 -15.06
N ASP A 173 18.41 5.60 -15.34
CA ASP A 173 18.53 4.25 -14.78
C ASP A 173 18.66 4.27 -13.25
N ALA A 174 19.51 5.16 -12.71
CA ALA A 174 19.68 5.31 -11.28
C ALA A 174 18.40 5.76 -10.61
N ARG A 175 17.65 6.68 -11.23
CA ARG A 175 16.34 7.14 -10.77
C ARG A 175 15.30 6.00 -10.77
N LEU A 176 15.24 5.19 -11.81
CA LEU A 176 14.37 4.01 -11.89
C LEU A 176 14.66 3.02 -10.77
N LEU A 177 15.94 2.69 -10.55
CA LEU A 177 16.36 1.75 -9.52
C LEU A 177 16.13 2.27 -8.11
N PHE A 178 16.28 3.58 -7.88
CA PHE A 178 15.96 4.22 -6.64
C PHE A 178 14.46 4.06 -6.30
N ILE A 179 13.58 4.38 -7.25
CA ILE A 179 12.13 4.26 -7.05
C ILE A 179 11.73 2.79 -6.84
N CYS A 180 12.31 1.84 -7.60
CA CYS A 180 12.07 0.42 -7.37
C CYS A 180 12.35 0.00 -5.93
N ARG A 181 13.46 0.47 -5.36
CA ARG A 181 13.81 0.18 -3.94
C ARG A 181 12.87 0.87 -2.97
N LEU A 182 12.50 2.13 -3.25
CA LEU A 182 11.63 2.92 -2.39
C LEU A 182 10.25 2.29 -2.23
N VAL A 183 9.65 1.83 -3.34
CA VAL A 183 8.29 1.27 -3.34
C VAL A 183 8.26 -0.26 -3.28
N GLY A 184 9.42 -0.92 -3.23
CA GLY A 184 9.53 -2.38 -3.25
C GLY A 184 9.04 -3.01 -4.56
N ALA A 185 9.17 -2.27 -5.68
CA ALA A 185 8.70 -2.70 -6.99
C ALA A 185 9.69 -3.63 -7.71
N ARG A 186 9.13 -4.45 -8.60
CA ARG A 186 9.90 -5.16 -9.64
C ARG A 186 10.06 -4.22 -10.84
N LEU A 187 11.23 -4.21 -11.46
CA LEU A 187 11.45 -3.46 -12.69
C LEU A 187 11.05 -4.30 -13.91
N LEU A 188 10.24 -3.77 -14.80
CA LEU A 188 10.00 -4.34 -16.13
C LEU A 188 10.67 -3.45 -17.18
N THR A 189 11.61 -4.00 -17.93
CA THR A 189 12.39 -3.29 -18.95
C THR A 189 12.61 -4.14 -20.17
N ALA A 190 12.93 -3.50 -21.30
CA ALA A 190 13.41 -4.15 -22.51
C ALA A 190 14.96 -4.08 -22.62
N ASP A 191 15.61 -3.31 -21.75
CA ASP A 191 17.06 -3.14 -21.72
C ASP A 191 17.71 -4.21 -20.84
N GLU A 192 18.57 -5.02 -21.46
CA GLU A 192 19.32 -6.08 -20.77
C GLU A 192 20.35 -5.53 -19.79
N ALA A 193 21.02 -4.41 -20.13
CA ALA A 193 22.03 -3.80 -19.28
C ALA A 193 21.40 -3.25 -18.00
N LEU A 194 20.26 -2.55 -18.13
CA LEU A 194 19.49 -2.06 -16.99
C LEU A 194 18.98 -3.22 -16.12
N ALA A 195 18.44 -4.28 -16.73
CA ALA A 195 17.97 -5.45 -15.99
C ALA A 195 19.09 -6.12 -15.19
N LYS A 196 20.29 -6.22 -15.76
CA LYS A 196 21.48 -6.77 -15.10
C LYS A 196 21.95 -5.89 -13.94
N THR A 197 22.00 -4.59 -14.16
CA THR A 197 22.36 -3.61 -13.12
C THR A 197 21.36 -3.65 -11.96
N ALA A 198 20.06 -3.72 -12.27
CA ALA A 198 19.01 -3.85 -11.27
C ALA A 198 19.20 -5.08 -10.38
N ARG A 199 19.45 -6.25 -11.00
CA ARG A 199 19.69 -7.52 -10.27
C ARG A 199 20.92 -7.42 -9.37
N LEU A 200 22.01 -6.80 -9.83
CA LEU A 200 23.21 -6.58 -9.01
C LEU A 200 22.96 -5.66 -7.81
N GLN A 201 22.02 -4.74 -7.92
CA GLN A 201 21.60 -3.84 -6.85
C GLN A 201 20.46 -4.38 -5.97
N GLY A 202 20.11 -5.67 -6.11
CA GLY A 202 19.08 -6.32 -5.31
C GLY A 202 17.64 -6.01 -5.74
N VAL A 203 17.44 -5.33 -6.88
CA VAL A 203 16.11 -5.09 -7.46
C VAL A 203 15.73 -6.26 -8.35
N LYS A 204 14.53 -6.80 -8.16
CA LYS A 204 13.98 -7.84 -9.04
C LYS A 204 13.65 -7.22 -10.39
N ALA A 205 14.37 -7.62 -11.44
CA ALA A 205 14.15 -7.16 -12.80
C ALA A 205 13.63 -8.28 -13.70
N LEU A 206 12.60 -7.97 -14.46
CA LEU A 206 12.02 -8.79 -15.53
C LEU A 206 12.40 -8.14 -16.86
N ASN A 207 13.05 -8.88 -17.73
CA ASN A 207 13.30 -8.44 -19.10
C ASN A 207 12.23 -9.03 -20.02
N ILE A 208 11.57 -8.18 -20.82
CA ILE A 208 10.53 -8.62 -21.75
C ILE A 208 11.06 -9.56 -22.84
N ASN A 209 12.36 -9.47 -23.13
CA ASN A 209 13.00 -10.32 -24.14
C ASN A 209 13.30 -11.74 -23.62
N ASP A 210 13.23 -11.95 -22.30
CA ASP A 210 13.40 -13.25 -21.65
C ASP A 210 12.06 -14.02 -21.52
N LEU A 211 10.94 -13.38 -21.89
CA LEU A 211 9.57 -13.90 -21.83
C LEU A 211 9.11 -14.43 -23.18
#